data_9c57df43b2c7e84e5b1a1fb586bbf235
#
_entry.id   9c57df43b2c7e84e5b1a1fb586bbf235
#
_cell.length_a   1.000
_cell.length_b   1.000
_cell.length_c   1.000
_cell.angle_alpha   90.00
_cell.angle_beta   90.00
_cell.angle_gamma   90.00
#
_symmetry.space_group_name_H-M   'P 1'
#
loop_
_entity.id
_entity.type
_entity.pdbx_description
1 polymer ?
#
loop_
_entity_poly.entity_id
_entity_poly.type
_entity_poly.pdbx_seq_one_letter_code
_entity_poly.pdbx_strand_id
1 'polypeptide(L)'
;MLFAENTPNNLGVILCGDQKDFEYLYEALHMMVEDEEYFSSARIRVLGICYDIRHALMGNREYQFVENGLTDEIKKYQGFIASDKNIYLKIYVLWPEMLFVLWALNDFSLHYAKKITKNQSMYNLLTNPKLIWDRTYIQIREFQAAIADCIQETVTEHTFTRLINTMNRRSMSGVHYFTQYIDLLNIKFSDMDAEKRLKNISVYAKRIAEQSDEYQQLASEIRESAKKYNCSVDEIRLKLEYPEEMEW
;
A
#
# COMPACT_ATOMS: atom_id res chain seq x y z
N MET A 1 -10.42 -6.90 -12.42
CA MET A 1 -10.20 -7.38 -11.02
C MET A 1 -8.82 -6.93 -10.60
N LEU A 2 -8.73 -6.26 -9.46
CA LEU A 2 -7.48 -5.80 -8.87
C LEU A 2 -6.62 -7.00 -8.43
N PHE A 3 -5.33 -7.00 -8.77
CA PHE A 3 -4.38 -8.01 -8.32
C PHE A 3 -2.99 -7.38 -8.15
N ALA A 4 -2.10 -8.10 -7.49
CA ALA A 4 -0.74 -7.65 -7.24
C ALA A 4 0.27 -8.77 -7.50
N GLU A 5 1.44 -8.40 -8.00
CA GLU A 5 2.55 -9.32 -8.28
C GLU A 5 3.83 -8.78 -7.63
N ASN A 6 4.69 -9.67 -7.18
CA ASN A 6 6.01 -9.27 -6.74
C ASN A 6 6.88 -8.88 -7.94
N THR A 7 7.70 -7.84 -7.81
CA THR A 7 8.63 -7.49 -8.89
C THR A 7 9.70 -8.56 -9.08
N PRO A 8 10.24 -8.74 -10.32
CA PRO A 8 11.24 -9.78 -10.60
C PRO A 8 12.45 -9.77 -9.66
N ASN A 9 12.90 -8.59 -9.26
CA ASN A 9 14.04 -8.42 -8.37
C ASN A 9 13.63 -8.20 -6.89
N ASN A 10 12.42 -8.56 -6.51
CA ASN A 10 11.88 -8.43 -5.16
C ASN A 10 11.97 -7.00 -4.58
N LEU A 11 12.04 -5.98 -5.43
CA LEU A 11 12.18 -4.60 -5.00
C LEU A 11 10.85 -4.03 -4.45
N GLY A 12 9.74 -4.48 -5.01
CA GLY A 12 8.42 -3.96 -4.65
C GLY A 12 7.27 -4.80 -5.18
N VAL A 13 6.14 -4.17 -5.28
CA VAL A 13 4.86 -4.73 -5.74
C VAL A 13 4.44 -4.04 -7.02
N ILE A 14 4.00 -4.80 -7.99
CA ILE A 14 3.28 -4.35 -9.17
C ILE A 14 1.79 -4.47 -8.84
N LEU A 15 1.10 -3.35 -8.71
CA LEU A 15 -0.34 -3.35 -8.57
C LEU A 15 -0.97 -3.23 -9.96
N CYS A 16 -1.85 -4.15 -10.30
CA CYS A 16 -2.52 -4.25 -11.59
C CYS A 16 -4.03 -4.16 -11.41
N GLY A 17 -4.69 -3.41 -12.28
CA GLY A 17 -6.14 -3.29 -12.31
C GLY A 17 -6.63 -2.75 -13.65
N ASP A 18 -7.86 -3.05 -14.01
CA ASP A 18 -8.48 -2.36 -15.14
C ASP A 18 -8.80 -0.90 -14.77
N GLN A 19 -9.30 -0.14 -15.73
CA GLN A 19 -9.63 1.27 -15.51
C GLN A 19 -10.60 1.45 -14.32
N LYS A 20 -11.62 0.59 -14.21
CA LYS A 20 -12.62 0.70 -13.13
C LYS A 20 -12.07 0.30 -11.77
N ASP A 21 -11.22 -0.73 -11.75
CA ASP A 21 -10.53 -1.16 -10.52
C ASP A 21 -9.72 0.02 -9.94
N PHE A 22 -8.97 0.73 -10.79
CA PHE A 22 -8.16 1.87 -10.38
C PHE A 22 -8.99 3.11 -10.03
N GLU A 23 -10.06 3.41 -10.77
CA GLU A 23 -10.99 4.49 -10.44
C GLU A 23 -11.60 4.26 -9.06
N TYR A 24 -12.12 3.07 -8.78
CA TYR A 24 -12.74 2.74 -7.49
C TYR A 24 -11.73 2.73 -6.34
N LEU A 25 -10.53 2.21 -6.56
CA LEU A 25 -9.47 2.23 -5.55
C LEU A 25 -9.02 3.66 -5.25
N TYR A 26 -8.84 4.49 -6.28
CA TYR A 26 -8.49 5.90 -6.13
C TYR A 26 -9.51 6.64 -5.26
N GLU A 27 -10.80 6.52 -5.59
CA GLU A 27 -11.88 7.13 -4.81
C GLU A 27 -11.92 6.60 -3.38
N ALA A 28 -11.79 5.28 -3.20
CA ALA A 28 -11.83 4.66 -1.89
C ALA A 28 -10.67 5.10 -0.99
N LEU A 29 -9.44 5.18 -1.52
CA LEU A 29 -8.28 5.67 -0.77
C LEU A 29 -8.46 7.14 -0.36
N HIS A 30 -8.93 8.00 -1.26
CA HIS A 30 -9.22 9.40 -0.95
C HIS A 30 -10.27 9.54 0.17
N MET A 31 -11.39 8.83 0.05
CA MET A 31 -12.45 8.83 1.07
C MET A 31 -11.97 8.28 2.41
N MET A 32 -11.12 7.24 2.39
CA MET A 32 -10.59 6.61 3.60
C MET A 32 -9.71 7.57 4.40
N VAL A 33 -8.95 8.43 3.73
CA VAL A 33 -8.01 9.38 4.35
C VAL A 33 -8.49 10.83 4.25
N GLU A 34 -9.80 11.07 4.11
CA GLU A 34 -10.41 12.39 3.94
C GLU A 34 -10.12 13.33 5.12
N ASP A 35 -10.07 12.78 6.34
CA ASP A 35 -9.82 13.54 7.55
C ASP A 35 -8.36 13.99 7.63
N GLU A 36 -8.12 15.26 7.30
CA GLU A 36 -6.77 15.83 7.16
C GLU A 36 -6.02 15.94 8.49
N GLU A 37 -6.73 16.04 9.61
CA GLU A 37 -6.13 16.15 10.93
C GLU A 37 -5.72 14.78 11.48
N TYR A 38 -6.31 13.71 10.93
CA TYR A 38 -6.08 12.36 11.43
C TYR A 38 -4.92 11.70 10.69
N PHE A 39 -3.86 11.36 11.42
CA PHE A 39 -2.65 10.73 10.87
C PHE A 39 -2.05 11.45 9.64
N SER A 40 -1.90 12.78 9.70
CA SER A 40 -1.48 13.63 8.57
C SER A 40 -0.27 13.09 7.80
N SER A 41 0.78 12.66 8.48
CA SER A 41 1.99 12.14 7.85
C SER A 41 1.76 10.82 7.11
N ALA A 42 0.98 9.88 7.68
CA ALA A 42 0.64 8.61 7.03
C ALA A 42 -0.31 8.83 5.85
N ARG A 43 -1.22 9.82 5.95
CA ARG A 43 -2.10 10.22 4.87
C ARG A 43 -1.34 10.55 3.59
N ILE A 44 -0.23 11.28 3.68
CA ILE A 44 0.60 11.65 2.52
C ILE A 44 1.11 10.40 1.79
N ARG A 45 1.47 9.34 2.51
CA ARG A 45 1.94 8.08 1.89
C ARG A 45 0.81 7.35 1.16
N VAL A 46 -0.37 7.29 1.75
CA VAL A 46 -1.55 6.72 1.07
C VAL A 46 -1.90 7.52 -0.18
N LEU A 47 -1.85 8.86 -0.11
CA LEU A 47 -2.06 9.74 -1.27
C LEU A 47 -0.94 9.61 -2.32
N GLY A 48 0.25 9.15 -1.96
CA GLY A 48 1.31 8.77 -2.91
C GLY A 48 0.86 7.64 -3.83
N ILE A 49 0.19 6.62 -3.30
CA ILE A 49 -0.42 5.55 -4.13
C ILE A 49 -1.50 6.13 -5.05
N CYS A 50 -2.34 7.03 -4.54
CA CYS A 50 -3.35 7.72 -5.37
C CYS A 50 -2.71 8.53 -6.51
N TYR A 51 -1.56 9.16 -6.27
CA TYR A 51 -0.81 9.87 -7.31
C TYR A 51 -0.42 8.93 -8.46
N ASP A 52 0.14 7.76 -8.15
CA ASP A 52 0.54 6.78 -9.15
C ASP A 52 -0.65 6.18 -9.90
N ILE A 53 -1.74 5.85 -9.18
CA ILE A 53 -3.01 5.39 -9.78
C ILE A 53 -3.54 6.44 -10.76
N ARG A 54 -3.59 7.71 -10.37
CA ARG A 54 -4.03 8.79 -11.26
C ARG A 54 -3.19 8.89 -12.52
N HIS A 55 -1.87 8.76 -12.40
CA HIS A 55 -0.97 8.76 -13.56
C HIS A 55 -1.19 7.54 -14.46
N ALA A 56 -1.49 6.38 -13.89
CA ALA A 56 -1.86 5.20 -14.67
C ALA A 56 -3.17 5.40 -15.43
N LEU A 57 -4.19 5.95 -14.77
CA LEU A 57 -5.49 6.30 -15.40
C LEU A 57 -5.34 7.33 -16.54
N MET A 58 -4.34 8.21 -16.45
CA MET A 58 -4.00 9.17 -17.51
C MET A 58 -3.15 8.58 -18.64
N GLY A 59 -2.78 7.30 -18.58
CA GLY A 59 -1.93 6.64 -19.56
C GLY A 59 -0.44 6.90 -19.41
N ASN A 60 0.00 7.46 -18.29
CA ASN A 60 1.40 7.82 -18.01
C ASN A 60 2.16 6.75 -17.22
N ARG A 61 1.65 5.51 -17.21
CA ARG A 61 2.27 4.34 -16.60
C ARG A 61 2.19 3.15 -17.57
N GLU A 62 2.75 2.02 -17.18
CA GLU A 62 2.78 0.83 -18.00
C GLU A 62 1.44 0.10 -18.06
N TYR A 63 1.32 -0.79 -19.04
CA TYR A 63 0.18 -1.68 -19.25
C TYR A 63 0.63 -3.13 -19.16
N GLN A 64 -0.29 -3.98 -18.70
CA GLN A 64 -0.16 -5.43 -18.76
C GLN A 64 -1.28 -6.00 -19.61
N PHE A 65 -0.91 -6.87 -20.55
CA PHE A 65 -1.87 -7.57 -21.39
C PHE A 65 -2.09 -8.97 -20.81
N VAL A 66 -3.33 -9.25 -20.42
CA VAL A 66 -3.72 -10.52 -19.78
C VAL A 66 -4.70 -11.23 -20.69
N GLU A 67 -4.45 -12.52 -20.95
CA GLU A 67 -5.35 -13.38 -21.75
C GLU A 67 -6.77 -13.40 -21.13
N ASN A 68 -7.78 -13.18 -21.97
CA ASN A 68 -9.18 -13.14 -21.54
C ASN A 68 -9.97 -14.42 -21.81
N GLY A 69 -9.28 -15.46 -22.27
CA GLY A 69 -9.88 -16.76 -22.59
C GLY A 69 -10.61 -16.83 -23.95
N LEU A 70 -10.63 -15.75 -24.72
CA LEU A 70 -11.21 -15.74 -26.06
C LEU A 70 -10.23 -16.38 -27.06
N THR A 71 -10.48 -17.66 -27.43
CA THR A 71 -9.72 -18.33 -28.47
C THR A 71 -10.24 -17.94 -29.85
N ASP A 72 -9.40 -18.13 -30.88
CA ASP A 72 -9.83 -17.90 -32.28
C ASP A 72 -11.01 -18.74 -32.68
N GLU A 73 -11.17 -19.95 -32.12
CA GLU A 73 -12.31 -20.82 -32.32
C GLU A 73 -13.61 -20.21 -31.77
N ILE A 74 -13.55 -19.67 -30.56
CA ILE A 74 -14.70 -18.98 -29.93
C ILE A 74 -15.08 -17.74 -30.73
N LYS A 75 -14.11 -16.91 -31.14
CA LYS A 75 -14.35 -15.73 -31.96
C LYS A 75 -15.01 -16.08 -33.29
N LYS A 76 -14.50 -17.11 -33.96
CA LYS A 76 -15.05 -17.61 -35.22
C LYS A 76 -16.46 -18.16 -35.07
N TYR A 77 -16.70 -18.92 -34.00
CA TYR A 77 -18.02 -19.48 -33.71
C TYR A 77 -19.06 -18.39 -33.42
N GLN A 78 -18.70 -17.38 -32.69
CA GLN A 78 -19.60 -16.27 -32.31
C GLN A 78 -19.68 -15.19 -33.39
N GLY A 79 -18.79 -15.19 -34.38
CA GLY A 79 -18.83 -14.28 -35.52
C GLY A 79 -18.51 -12.82 -35.21
N PHE A 80 -17.72 -12.56 -34.14
CA PHE A 80 -17.28 -11.21 -33.79
C PHE A 80 -15.77 -11.05 -33.78
N ILE A 81 -15.32 -9.82 -33.96
CA ILE A 81 -13.91 -9.43 -33.85
C ILE A 81 -13.67 -8.80 -32.45
N ALA A 82 -12.86 -9.45 -31.65
CA ALA A 82 -12.48 -8.96 -30.33
C ALA A 82 -11.01 -9.29 -30.02
N SER A 83 -10.40 -8.51 -29.12
CA SER A 83 -9.11 -8.84 -28.57
C SER A 83 -9.21 -10.12 -27.71
N ASP A 84 -8.16 -10.94 -27.73
CA ASP A 84 -7.96 -12.07 -26.82
C ASP A 84 -7.29 -11.66 -25.52
N LYS A 85 -7.01 -10.35 -25.34
CA LYS A 85 -6.35 -9.80 -24.16
C LYS A 85 -7.16 -8.67 -23.55
N ASN A 86 -7.19 -8.66 -22.22
CA ASN A 86 -7.58 -7.51 -21.45
C ASN A 86 -6.35 -6.62 -21.21
N ILE A 87 -6.57 -5.33 -21.07
CA ILE A 87 -5.54 -4.36 -20.75
C ILE A 87 -5.70 -4.01 -19.28
N TYR A 88 -4.63 -4.21 -18.52
CA TYR A 88 -4.53 -3.74 -17.13
C TYR A 88 -3.53 -2.62 -17.03
N LEU A 89 -3.84 -1.62 -16.23
CA LEU A 89 -2.92 -0.56 -15.83
C LEU A 89 -1.99 -1.10 -14.75
N LYS A 90 -0.75 -0.59 -14.68
CA LYS A 90 0.26 -1.01 -13.71
C LYS A 90 0.86 0.18 -12.99
N ILE A 91 1.06 0.02 -11.69
CA ILE A 91 1.92 0.89 -10.89
C ILE A 91 2.90 0.05 -10.08
N TYR A 92 4.06 0.62 -9.81
CA TYR A 92 5.13 -0.01 -9.03
C TYR A 92 5.27 0.70 -7.69
N VAL A 93 5.32 -0.05 -6.61
CA VAL A 93 5.47 0.48 -5.25
C VAL A 93 6.52 -0.33 -4.50
N LEU A 94 7.50 0.34 -3.89
CA LEU A 94 8.53 -0.32 -3.08
C LEU A 94 7.92 -1.11 -1.92
N TRP A 95 8.50 -2.27 -1.57
CA TRP A 95 7.99 -3.10 -0.48
C TRP A 95 7.87 -2.35 0.85
N PRO A 96 8.85 -1.57 1.33
CA PRO A 96 8.68 -0.85 2.60
C PRO A 96 7.54 0.15 2.57
N GLU A 97 7.34 0.84 1.45
CA GLU A 97 6.22 1.77 1.23
C GLU A 97 4.88 1.03 1.28
N MET A 98 4.75 -0.06 0.52
CA MET A 98 3.51 -0.85 0.47
C MET A 98 3.17 -1.44 1.85
N LEU A 99 4.14 -2.01 2.55
CA LEU A 99 3.94 -2.55 3.90
C LEU A 99 3.46 -1.47 4.88
N PHE A 100 4.03 -0.27 4.79
CA PHE A 100 3.59 0.86 5.60
C PHE A 100 2.16 1.28 5.28
N VAL A 101 1.83 1.41 4.00
CA VAL A 101 0.47 1.77 3.55
C VAL A 101 -0.55 0.74 4.03
N LEU A 102 -0.28 -0.56 3.87
CA LEU A 102 -1.17 -1.63 4.37
C LEU A 102 -1.42 -1.51 5.87
N TRP A 103 -0.38 -1.24 6.62
CA TRP A 103 -0.47 -1.10 8.07
C TRP A 103 -1.25 0.15 8.48
N ALA A 104 -0.93 1.31 7.89
CA ALA A 104 -1.65 2.56 8.13
C ALA A 104 -3.14 2.46 7.77
N LEU A 105 -3.48 1.76 6.70
CA LEU A 105 -4.87 1.54 6.28
C LEU A 105 -5.71 0.77 7.31
N ASN A 106 -5.11 -0.01 8.21
CA ASN A 106 -5.86 -0.63 9.31
C ASN A 106 -6.41 0.43 10.27
N ASP A 107 -5.60 1.43 10.62
CA ASP A 107 -6.03 2.51 11.50
C ASP A 107 -6.99 3.48 10.82
N PHE A 108 -6.74 3.83 9.56
CA PHE A 108 -7.69 4.61 8.76
C PHE A 108 -9.03 3.90 8.62
N SER A 109 -9.02 2.60 8.32
CA SER A 109 -10.24 1.79 8.23
C SER A 109 -11.02 1.76 9.54
N LEU A 110 -10.34 1.66 10.68
CA LEU A 110 -10.97 1.70 11.99
C LEU A 110 -11.58 3.08 12.28
N HIS A 111 -10.83 4.15 11.98
CA HIS A 111 -11.31 5.52 12.14
C HIS A 111 -12.56 5.78 11.27
N TYR A 112 -12.47 5.44 9.98
CA TYR A 112 -13.56 5.55 9.03
C TYR A 112 -14.80 4.75 9.49
N ALA A 113 -14.62 3.50 9.89
CA ALA A 113 -15.70 2.66 10.38
C ALA A 113 -16.41 3.27 11.59
N LYS A 114 -15.67 3.82 12.55
CA LYS A 114 -16.24 4.54 13.70
C LYS A 114 -17.01 5.79 13.29
N LYS A 115 -16.48 6.56 12.33
CA LYS A 115 -17.11 7.78 11.78
C LYS A 115 -18.47 7.47 11.15
N ILE A 116 -18.55 6.51 10.22
CA ILE A 116 -19.80 6.20 9.48
C ILE A 116 -20.84 5.46 10.32
N THR A 117 -20.41 4.59 11.23
CA THR A 117 -21.32 3.81 12.09
C THR A 117 -21.76 4.58 13.32
N LYS A 118 -21.02 5.62 13.71
CA LYS A 118 -21.15 6.33 14.99
C LYS A 118 -21.02 5.39 16.21
N ASN A 119 -20.32 4.29 16.05
CA ASN A 119 -20.13 3.27 17.08
C ASN A 119 -18.65 3.17 17.46
N GLN A 120 -18.37 3.18 18.75
CA GLN A 120 -17.01 3.05 19.28
C GLN A 120 -16.63 1.62 19.64
N SER A 121 -17.60 0.71 19.70
CA SER A 121 -17.37 -0.70 20.04
C SER A 121 -16.91 -1.49 18.83
N MET A 122 -15.70 -2.05 18.91
CA MET A 122 -15.13 -2.93 17.88
C MET A 122 -16.00 -4.14 17.57
N TYR A 123 -16.66 -4.71 18.57
CA TYR A 123 -17.53 -5.90 18.39
C TYR A 123 -18.68 -5.65 17.43
N ASN A 124 -19.23 -4.45 17.44
CA ASN A 124 -20.41 -4.11 16.63
C ASN A 124 -20.05 -3.56 15.25
N LEU A 125 -18.75 -3.27 14.98
CA LEU A 125 -18.35 -2.73 13.69
C LEU A 125 -18.46 -3.77 12.57
N LEU A 126 -17.95 -4.98 12.80
CA LEU A 126 -17.90 -6.04 11.78
C LEU A 126 -19.28 -6.49 11.28
N THR A 127 -20.31 -6.36 12.09
CA THR A 127 -21.69 -6.75 11.75
C THR A 127 -22.59 -5.55 11.45
N ASN A 128 -22.07 -4.33 11.50
CA ASN A 128 -22.87 -3.14 11.26
C ASN A 128 -23.24 -3.02 9.78
N PRO A 129 -24.55 -2.95 9.43
CA PRO A 129 -24.99 -2.87 8.03
C PRO A 129 -24.37 -1.70 7.25
N LYS A 130 -24.13 -0.56 7.91
CA LYS A 130 -23.49 0.60 7.26
C LYS A 130 -22.05 0.33 6.83
N LEU A 131 -21.35 -0.58 7.49
CA LEU A 131 -19.99 -0.95 7.14
C LEU A 131 -19.96 -2.09 6.13
N ILE A 132 -20.80 -3.12 6.35
CA ILE A 132 -20.85 -4.30 5.47
C ILE A 132 -21.19 -3.92 4.02
N TRP A 133 -22.05 -2.92 3.83
CA TRP A 133 -22.50 -2.45 2.51
C TRP A 133 -21.74 -1.21 2.02
N ASP A 134 -20.73 -0.77 2.76
CA ASP A 134 -19.93 0.40 2.38
C ASP A 134 -18.88 0.05 1.31
N ARG A 135 -19.06 0.62 0.13
CA ARG A 135 -18.16 0.36 -1.01
C ARG A 135 -16.71 0.77 -0.71
N THR A 136 -16.51 1.92 -0.08
CA THR A 136 -15.18 2.43 0.26
C THR A 136 -14.43 1.44 1.15
N TYR A 137 -15.10 0.98 2.22
CA TYR A 137 -14.51 0.01 3.14
C TYR A 137 -14.20 -1.32 2.46
N ILE A 138 -15.12 -1.82 1.63
CA ILE A 138 -14.94 -3.09 0.89
C ILE A 138 -13.76 -2.96 -0.08
N GLN A 139 -13.67 -1.87 -0.83
CA GLN A 139 -12.63 -1.65 -1.82
C GLN A 139 -11.23 -1.58 -1.17
N ILE A 140 -11.11 -0.94 0.01
CA ILE A 140 -9.85 -0.94 0.76
C ILE A 140 -9.49 -2.35 1.24
N ARG A 141 -10.46 -3.15 1.67
CA ARG A 141 -10.20 -4.54 2.08
C ARG A 141 -9.83 -5.43 0.89
N GLU A 142 -10.42 -5.22 -0.27
CA GLU A 142 -10.03 -5.89 -1.52
C GLU A 142 -8.59 -5.56 -1.90
N PHE A 143 -8.20 -4.28 -1.84
CA PHE A 143 -6.82 -3.86 -2.07
C PHE A 143 -5.85 -4.53 -1.09
N GLN A 144 -6.15 -4.51 0.22
CA GLN A 144 -5.32 -5.17 1.23
C GLN A 144 -5.24 -6.68 1.00
N ALA A 145 -6.32 -7.32 0.59
CA ALA A 145 -6.34 -8.75 0.27
C ALA A 145 -5.46 -9.07 -0.94
N ALA A 146 -5.56 -8.30 -2.03
CA ALA A 146 -4.72 -8.50 -3.22
C ALA A 146 -3.22 -8.40 -2.89
N ILE A 147 -2.82 -7.47 -2.01
CA ILE A 147 -1.42 -7.39 -1.58
C ILE A 147 -1.06 -8.55 -0.63
N ALA A 148 -1.98 -8.99 0.24
CA ALA A 148 -1.75 -10.14 1.10
C ALA A 148 -1.54 -11.43 0.30
N ASP A 149 -2.31 -11.65 -0.77
CA ASP A 149 -2.15 -12.77 -1.70
C ASP A 149 -0.76 -12.71 -2.37
N CYS A 150 -0.34 -11.54 -2.87
CA CYS A 150 0.99 -11.33 -3.41
C CYS A 150 2.10 -11.66 -2.40
N ILE A 151 1.97 -11.24 -1.13
CA ILE A 151 2.94 -11.59 -0.09
C ILE A 151 2.96 -13.10 0.14
N GLN A 152 1.78 -13.74 0.20
CA GLN A 152 1.67 -15.19 0.43
C GLN A 152 2.33 -16.01 -0.69
N GLU A 153 2.24 -15.56 -1.93
CA GLU A 153 2.91 -16.17 -3.06
C GLU A 153 4.42 -15.93 -3.07
N THR A 154 4.86 -14.79 -2.50
CA THR A 154 6.27 -14.37 -2.52
C THR A 154 7.09 -15.02 -1.41
N VAL A 155 6.54 -15.23 -0.22
CA VAL A 155 7.26 -15.74 0.95
C VAL A 155 6.72 -17.09 1.39
N THR A 156 7.44 -17.80 2.29
CA THR A 156 6.94 -19.06 2.85
C THR A 156 5.71 -18.85 3.73
N GLU A 157 4.82 -19.84 3.81
CA GLU A 157 3.59 -19.80 4.63
C GLU A 157 3.87 -19.39 6.09
N HIS A 158 4.92 -19.94 6.69
CA HIS A 158 5.33 -19.57 8.05
C HIS A 158 5.74 -18.09 8.14
N THR A 159 6.46 -17.57 7.15
CA THR A 159 6.86 -16.16 7.09
C THR A 159 5.64 -15.25 6.89
N PHE A 160 4.73 -15.64 6.01
CA PHE A 160 3.48 -14.92 5.79
C PHE A 160 2.65 -14.81 7.07
N THR A 161 2.39 -15.94 7.74
CA THR A 161 1.61 -15.96 8.99
C THR A 161 2.24 -15.06 10.06
N ARG A 162 3.57 -15.09 10.21
CA ARG A 162 4.29 -14.23 11.15
C ARG A 162 4.18 -12.75 10.77
N LEU A 163 4.30 -12.43 9.48
CA LEU A 163 4.20 -11.07 8.96
C LEU A 163 2.82 -10.48 9.23
N ILE A 164 1.75 -11.16 8.84
CA ILE A 164 0.37 -10.71 9.06
C ILE A 164 0.08 -10.55 10.55
N ASN A 165 0.49 -11.49 11.39
CA ASN A 165 0.32 -11.36 12.84
C ASN A 165 1.08 -10.15 13.40
N THR A 166 2.26 -9.85 12.91
CA THR A 166 3.04 -8.69 13.35
C THR A 166 2.37 -7.39 12.92
N MET A 167 1.91 -7.31 11.67
CA MET A 167 1.24 -6.13 11.11
C MET A 167 -0.12 -5.83 11.78
N ASN A 168 -0.80 -6.84 12.35
CA ASN A 168 -2.11 -6.68 12.98
C ASN A 168 -2.06 -6.52 14.51
N ARG A 169 -0.90 -6.71 15.16
CA ARG A 169 -0.82 -6.70 16.63
C ARG A 169 -0.93 -5.33 17.27
N ARG A 170 -0.61 -4.26 16.59
CA ARG A 170 -0.58 -2.90 17.14
C ARG A 170 -1.41 -1.97 16.28
N SER A 171 -2.40 -1.34 16.90
CA SER A 171 -3.02 -0.14 16.37
C SER A 171 -2.08 1.04 16.63
N MET A 172 -1.92 1.89 15.65
CA MET A 172 -1.12 3.11 15.75
C MET A 172 -1.88 4.28 16.38
N SER A 173 -3.08 4.05 16.90
CA SER A 173 -3.86 5.10 17.52
C SER A 173 -3.06 5.86 18.58
N GLY A 174 -2.79 7.13 18.31
CA GLY A 174 -2.04 8.03 19.19
C GLY A 174 -0.53 8.09 18.97
N VAL A 175 0.01 7.41 17.96
CA VAL A 175 1.43 7.47 17.61
C VAL A 175 1.65 8.40 16.41
N HIS A 176 2.64 9.29 16.48
CA HIS A 176 3.05 10.08 15.34
C HIS A 176 3.78 9.20 14.33
N TYR A 177 3.31 9.20 13.08
CA TYR A 177 4.00 8.54 11.98
C TYR A 177 5.15 9.43 11.49
N PHE A 178 6.37 9.01 11.69
CA PHE A 178 7.52 9.67 11.07
C PHE A 178 7.77 9.02 9.70
N THR A 179 7.15 9.58 8.68
CA THR A 179 7.22 9.01 7.33
C THR A 179 8.61 9.10 6.71
N GLN A 180 9.47 9.97 7.23
CA GLN A 180 10.90 10.02 6.89
C GLN A 180 11.61 8.69 7.14
N TYR A 181 11.13 7.90 8.12
CA TYR A 181 11.67 6.55 8.33
C TYR A 181 11.38 5.63 7.14
N ILE A 182 10.24 5.79 6.49
CA ILE A 182 9.91 5.00 5.31
C ILE A 182 10.82 5.37 4.13
N ASP A 183 11.18 6.65 3.96
CA ASP A 183 12.17 7.06 2.95
C ASP A 183 13.51 6.37 3.21
N LEU A 184 13.98 6.36 4.46
CA LEU A 184 15.20 5.67 4.86
C LEU A 184 15.13 4.18 4.59
N LEU A 185 14.00 3.54 4.91
CA LEU A 185 13.78 2.11 4.66
C LEU A 185 13.74 1.80 3.17
N ASN A 186 13.07 2.63 2.37
CA ASN A 186 13.00 2.47 0.92
C ASN A 186 14.40 2.45 0.29
N ILE A 187 15.26 3.40 0.65
CA ILE A 187 16.64 3.45 0.13
C ILE A 187 17.45 2.24 0.59
N LYS A 188 17.44 1.94 1.89
CA LYS A 188 18.15 0.77 2.40
C LYS A 188 17.69 -0.54 1.76
N PHE A 189 16.42 -0.62 1.37
CA PHE A 189 15.88 -1.80 0.70
C PHE A 189 16.31 -1.84 -0.77
N SER A 190 16.32 -0.70 -1.46
CA SER A 190 16.75 -0.61 -2.86
C SER A 190 18.24 -0.92 -3.05
N ASP A 191 19.07 -0.65 -2.05
CA ASP A 191 20.51 -0.95 -2.07
C ASP A 191 20.84 -2.46 -1.90
N MET A 192 19.85 -3.29 -1.56
CA MET A 192 20.05 -4.73 -1.39
C MET A 192 19.99 -5.45 -2.74
N ASP A 193 20.66 -6.59 -2.84
CA ASP A 193 20.44 -7.55 -3.93
C ASP A 193 19.07 -8.26 -3.78
N ALA A 194 18.57 -8.84 -4.88
CA ALA A 194 17.25 -9.47 -4.95
C ALA A 194 17.03 -10.57 -3.89
N GLU A 195 18.06 -11.37 -3.58
CA GLU A 195 17.96 -12.44 -2.58
C GLU A 195 17.82 -11.86 -1.16
N LYS A 196 18.57 -10.82 -0.85
CA LYS A 196 18.46 -10.12 0.44
C LYS A 196 17.12 -9.41 0.57
N ARG A 197 16.62 -8.77 -0.50
CA ARG A 197 15.29 -8.13 -0.51
C ARG A 197 14.22 -9.14 -0.11
N LEU A 198 14.17 -10.32 -0.75
CA LEU A 198 13.20 -11.37 -0.45
C LEU A 198 13.24 -11.78 1.04
N LYS A 199 14.43 -12.04 1.59
CA LYS A 199 14.60 -12.40 3.00
C LYS A 199 14.19 -11.29 3.96
N ASN A 200 14.26 -10.04 3.53
CA ASN A 200 14.02 -8.87 4.37
C ASN A 200 12.60 -8.32 4.32
N ILE A 201 11.69 -8.75 3.44
CA ILE A 201 10.30 -8.29 3.42
C ILE A 201 9.66 -8.36 4.82
N SER A 202 9.73 -9.53 5.46
CA SER A 202 9.16 -9.71 6.81
C SER A 202 9.91 -8.97 7.92
N VAL A 203 11.21 -8.73 7.72
CA VAL A 203 12.03 -7.95 8.67
C VAL A 203 11.61 -6.47 8.62
N TYR A 204 11.37 -5.95 7.44
CA TYR A 204 10.91 -4.57 7.26
C TYR A 204 9.48 -4.38 7.78
N ALA A 205 8.58 -5.33 7.54
CA ALA A 205 7.26 -5.32 8.16
C ALA A 205 7.35 -5.25 9.70
N LYS A 206 8.26 -6.04 10.30
CA LYS A 206 8.51 -5.99 11.74
C LYS A 206 9.06 -4.65 12.21
N ARG A 207 10.07 -4.09 11.51
CA ARG A 207 10.66 -2.78 11.84
C ARG A 207 9.61 -1.66 11.83
N ILE A 208 8.72 -1.68 10.83
CA ILE A 208 7.62 -0.71 10.72
C ILE A 208 6.64 -0.88 11.89
N ALA A 209 6.14 -2.10 12.11
CA ALA A 209 5.11 -2.37 13.11
C ALA A 209 5.59 -2.22 14.56
N GLU A 210 6.84 -2.57 14.85
CA GLU A 210 7.41 -2.51 16.20
C GLU A 210 8.13 -1.19 16.51
N GLN A 211 8.28 -0.29 15.52
CA GLN A 211 8.98 0.98 15.68
C GLN A 211 10.36 0.78 16.31
N SER A 212 11.24 0.10 15.57
CA SER A 212 12.58 -0.30 16.00
C SER A 212 13.38 0.84 16.64
N ASP A 213 14.50 0.50 17.33
CA ASP A 213 15.38 1.50 17.93
C ASP A 213 15.86 2.53 16.90
N GLU A 214 16.09 2.10 15.66
CA GLU A 214 16.44 2.99 14.55
C GLU A 214 15.32 4.02 14.27
N TYR A 215 14.05 3.60 14.33
CA TYR A 215 12.91 4.52 14.24
C TYR A 215 12.91 5.52 15.40
N GLN A 216 13.12 5.06 16.64
CA GLN A 216 13.09 5.92 17.83
C GLN A 216 14.21 6.97 17.78
N GLN A 217 15.40 6.56 17.35
CA GLN A 217 16.52 7.46 17.17
C GLN A 217 16.21 8.53 16.11
N LEU A 218 15.77 8.12 14.91
CA LEU A 218 15.42 9.05 13.84
C LEU A 218 14.29 10.01 14.26
N ALA A 219 13.27 9.49 14.96
CA ALA A 219 12.17 10.29 15.46
C ALA A 219 12.63 11.36 16.45
N SER A 220 13.63 11.05 17.30
CA SER A 220 14.25 12.03 18.19
C SER A 220 14.99 13.12 17.42
N GLU A 221 15.82 12.73 16.45
CA GLU A 221 16.57 13.66 15.60
C GLU A 221 15.66 14.60 14.79
N ILE A 222 14.54 14.08 14.26
CA ILE A 222 13.54 14.90 13.56
C ILE A 222 12.89 15.90 14.51
N ARG A 223 12.49 15.49 15.72
CA ARG A 223 11.88 16.41 16.70
C ARG A 223 12.86 17.51 17.15
N GLU A 224 14.13 17.17 17.36
CA GLU A 224 15.17 18.13 17.72
C GLU A 224 15.41 19.12 16.57
N SER A 225 15.47 18.62 15.33
CA SER A 225 15.62 19.46 14.15
C SER A 225 14.43 20.38 13.95
N ALA A 226 13.21 19.89 14.10
CA ALA A 226 12.00 20.70 14.01
C ALA A 226 11.98 21.84 15.04
N LYS A 227 12.38 21.53 16.29
CA LYS A 227 12.54 22.56 17.33
C LYS A 227 13.63 23.60 16.96
N LYS A 228 14.78 23.13 16.48
CA LYS A 228 15.91 23.99 16.09
C LYS A 228 15.55 24.95 14.97
N TYR A 229 14.80 24.49 13.98
CA TYR A 229 14.40 25.28 12.81
C TYR A 229 13.04 25.95 12.96
N ASN A 230 12.36 25.74 14.10
CA ASN A 230 11.02 26.27 14.39
C ASN A 230 10.00 25.96 13.28
N CYS A 231 9.98 24.71 12.86
CA CYS A 231 9.08 24.18 11.83
C CYS A 231 8.36 22.93 12.31
N SER A 232 7.40 22.43 11.54
CA SER A 232 6.72 21.17 11.85
C SER A 232 7.65 19.98 11.57
N VAL A 233 7.38 18.83 12.20
CA VAL A 233 8.12 17.58 11.96
C VAL A 233 7.96 17.10 10.52
N ASP A 234 6.84 17.38 9.88
CA ASP A 234 6.55 16.99 8.51
C ASP A 234 7.31 17.83 7.46
N GLU A 235 7.87 18.99 7.87
CA GLU A 235 8.69 19.85 7.01
C GLU A 235 10.16 19.41 7.00
N ILE A 236 10.58 18.60 7.97
CA ILE A 236 11.95 18.06 7.99
C ILE A 236 12.11 17.02 6.88
N ARG A 237 13.11 17.23 6.02
CA ARG A 237 13.48 16.31 4.94
C ARG A 237 14.83 15.67 5.22
N LEU A 238 14.93 14.38 5.01
CA LEU A 238 16.21 13.67 5.02
C LEU A 238 16.95 13.96 3.70
N LYS A 239 18.27 14.13 3.78
CA LYS A 239 19.12 14.17 2.57
C LYS A 239 19.38 12.74 2.12
N LEU A 240 18.53 12.24 1.29
CA LEU A 240 18.57 10.89 0.76
C LEU A 240 18.63 10.96 -0.77
N GLU A 241 19.46 10.13 -1.38
CA GLU A 241 19.56 9.99 -2.81
C GLU A 241 19.02 8.61 -3.20
N TYR A 242 17.96 8.60 -4.00
CA TYR A 242 17.47 7.37 -4.61
C TYR A 242 18.37 6.95 -5.75
N PRO A 243 18.52 5.66 -6.04
CA PRO A 243 19.18 5.20 -7.26
C PRO A 243 18.57 5.86 -8.49
N GLU A 244 19.41 6.23 -9.47
CA GLU A 244 18.96 6.84 -10.73
C GLU A 244 18.01 5.91 -11.51
N GLU A 245 18.28 4.61 -11.45
CA GLU A 245 17.45 3.57 -12.05
C GLU A 245 17.01 2.55 -10.98
N MET A 246 15.73 2.20 -10.98
CA MET A 246 15.17 1.17 -10.11
C MET A 246 15.10 -0.15 -10.86
N GLU A 247 15.81 -1.14 -10.38
CA GLU A 247 15.75 -2.52 -10.91
C GLU A 247 14.56 -3.28 -10.33
N TRP A 248 13.39 -3.01 -10.88
CA TRP A 248 12.13 -3.63 -10.45
C TRP A 248 12.09 -5.15 -10.62
#